data_5009a41daa87f6486b6461b65632a482
#
_entry.id   5009a41daa87f6486b6461b65632a482
#
_cell.length_a   1.000
_cell.length_b   1.000
_cell.length_c   1.000
_cell.angle_alpha   90.00
_cell.angle_beta   90.00
_cell.angle_gamma   90.00
#
_symmetry.space_group_name_H-M   'P 1'
#
loop_
_entity.id
_entity.type
_entity.pdbx_description
1 polymer ?
#
loop_
_entity_poly.entity_id
_entity_poly.type
_entity_poly.pdbx_seq_one_letter_code
_entity_poly.pdbx_strand_id
1 'polypeptide(L)' 'MATPTTAEINAQIGNATRELAPGTTWRYNEPGDGYYCLEWMDNPALQPTEAATMAKATELASAPPIVG' A
#
# COMPACT_ATOMS: atom_id res chain seq x y z
N MET A 1 5.65 13.88 -15.98
CA MET A 1 5.55 12.57 -15.34
C MET A 1 4.13 12.06 -15.46
N ALA A 2 3.99 10.80 -15.78
CA ALA A 2 2.66 10.20 -15.89
C ALA A 2 2.03 10.04 -14.50
N THR A 3 0.74 10.34 -14.41
CA THR A 3 -0.02 10.08 -13.19
C THR A 3 -0.24 8.57 -13.08
N PRO A 4 0.02 7.97 -11.92
CA PRO A 4 -0.20 6.52 -11.77
C PRO A 4 -1.67 6.18 -11.92
N THR A 5 -1.96 5.03 -12.51
CA THR A 5 -3.32 4.54 -12.64
C THR A 5 -3.78 3.95 -11.31
N THR A 6 -5.10 3.78 -11.18
CA THR A 6 -5.67 3.13 -10.00
C THR A 6 -5.05 1.74 -9.79
N ALA A 7 -4.87 0.98 -10.87
CA ALA A 7 -4.26 -0.35 -10.79
C ALA A 7 -2.82 -0.28 -10.29
N GLU A 8 -2.06 0.71 -10.72
CA GLU A 8 -0.68 0.88 -10.27
C GLU A 8 -0.61 1.24 -8.79
N ILE A 9 -1.52 2.11 -8.34
CA ILE A 9 -1.59 2.49 -6.93
C ILE A 9 -1.97 1.29 -6.08
N ASN A 10 -2.99 0.53 -6.51
CA ASN A 10 -3.44 -0.65 -5.77
C ASN A 10 -2.34 -1.72 -5.67
N ALA A 11 -1.50 -1.84 -6.69
CA ALA A 11 -0.38 -2.77 -6.66
C ALA A 11 0.66 -2.40 -5.61
N GLN A 12 0.66 -1.17 -5.12
CA GLN A 12 1.61 -0.70 -4.11
C GLN A 12 1.04 -0.71 -2.68
N ILE A 13 -0.23 -1.10 -2.50
CA ILE A 13 -0.83 -1.08 -1.16
C ILE A 13 -0.07 -1.96 -0.18
N GLY A 14 0.35 -3.16 -0.60
CA GLY A 14 1.14 -4.04 0.24
C GLY A 14 2.48 -3.44 0.62
N ASN A 15 3.17 -2.84 -0.35
CA ASN A 15 4.46 -2.20 -0.09
C ASN A 15 4.29 -0.98 0.82
N ALA A 16 3.22 -0.20 0.62
CA ALA A 16 2.91 0.95 1.45
C ALA A 16 2.68 0.51 2.90
N THR A 17 1.91 -0.55 3.10
CA THR A 17 1.64 -1.09 4.43
C THR A 17 2.93 -1.55 5.11
N ARG A 18 3.81 -2.20 4.35
CA ARG A 18 5.08 -2.69 4.89
C ARG A 18 5.98 -1.52 5.32
N GLU A 19 5.96 -0.41 4.59
CA GLU A 19 6.76 0.75 4.96
C GLU A 19 6.17 1.52 6.14
N LEU A 20 4.83 1.60 6.23
CA LEU A 20 4.17 2.34 7.31
C LEU A 20 4.12 1.55 8.60
N ALA A 21 4.07 0.24 8.53
CA ALA A 21 3.95 -0.63 9.70
C ALA A 21 4.90 -1.82 9.57
N PRO A 22 6.21 -1.61 9.62
CA PRO A 22 7.18 -2.70 9.47
C PRO A 22 7.06 -3.71 10.60
N GLY A 23 7.24 -4.97 10.27
CA GLY A 23 7.22 -6.04 11.27
C GLY A 23 5.84 -6.48 11.71
N THR A 24 4.78 -5.97 11.09
CA THR A 24 3.41 -6.36 11.44
C THR A 24 2.91 -7.49 10.53
N THR A 25 1.83 -8.14 10.98
CA THR A 25 1.23 -9.25 10.25
C THR A 25 -0.06 -8.79 9.57
N TRP A 26 -0.14 -9.01 8.25
CA TRP A 26 -1.32 -8.65 7.47
C TRP A 26 -1.29 -9.46 6.17
N ARG A 27 -2.40 -9.42 5.47
CA ARG A 27 -2.56 -10.12 4.19
C ARG A 27 -3.28 -9.20 3.22
N TYR A 28 -2.84 -9.20 1.97
CA TYR A 28 -3.53 -8.45 0.92
C TYR A 28 -4.19 -9.46 -0.01
N ASN A 29 -5.52 -9.52 0.05
CA ASN A 29 -6.30 -10.54 -0.62
C ASN A 29 -6.67 -10.13 -2.05
N GLU A 30 -6.97 -11.14 -2.88
CA GLU A 30 -7.51 -10.88 -4.20
C GLU A 30 -8.95 -10.34 -4.08
N PRO A 31 -9.39 -9.50 -5.02
CA PRO A 31 -8.72 -9.18 -6.28
C PRO A 31 -7.62 -8.11 -6.20
N GLY A 32 -7.36 -7.53 -5.02
CA GLY A 32 -6.28 -6.56 -4.87
C GLY A 32 -6.56 -5.24 -5.57
N ASP A 33 -7.83 -4.81 -5.56
CA ASP A 33 -8.25 -3.61 -6.28
C ASP A 33 -8.63 -2.46 -5.35
N GLY A 34 -8.17 -2.49 -4.10
CA GLY A 34 -8.41 -1.41 -3.17
C GLY A 34 -7.95 -1.74 -1.76
N TYR A 35 -7.98 -0.74 -0.90
CA TYR A 35 -7.56 -0.89 0.50
C TYR A 35 -8.42 -1.93 1.24
N TYR A 36 -9.68 -2.10 0.85
CA TYR A 36 -10.57 -3.06 1.50
C TYR A 36 -10.08 -4.51 1.39
N CYS A 37 -9.16 -4.78 0.46
CA CYS A 37 -8.59 -6.11 0.30
C CYS A 37 -7.51 -6.40 1.34
N LEU A 38 -7.06 -5.39 2.09
CA LEU A 38 -6.08 -5.55 3.13
C LEU A 38 -6.75 -6.14 4.38
N GLU A 39 -6.25 -7.28 4.82
CA GLU A 39 -6.71 -7.93 6.04
C GLU A 39 -5.67 -7.74 7.12
N TRP A 40 -5.98 -6.93 8.13
CA TRP A 40 -5.06 -6.66 9.22
C TRP A 40 -5.13 -7.79 10.25
N MET A 41 -3.99 -8.36 10.59
CA MET A 41 -3.89 -9.54 11.47
C MET A 41 -2.99 -9.26 12.67
N ASP A 42 -2.84 -8.03 13.05
CA ASP A 42 -1.96 -7.59 14.13
C ASP A 42 -2.70 -6.63 15.05
N ASN A 43 -2.00 -6.00 15.96
CA ASN A 43 -2.58 -5.02 16.88
C ASN A 43 -3.25 -3.90 16.07
N PRO A 44 -4.57 -3.67 16.25
CA PRO A 44 -5.27 -2.64 15.49
C PRO A 44 -4.74 -1.23 15.72
N ALA A 45 -4.08 -0.99 16.85
CA ALA A 45 -3.48 0.31 17.12
C ALA A 45 -2.29 0.62 16.19
N LEU A 46 -1.72 -0.41 15.56
CA LEU A 46 -0.60 -0.25 14.67
C LEU A 46 -1.02 -0.14 13.20
N GLN A 47 -2.30 -0.35 12.91
CA GLN A 47 -2.79 -0.34 11.54
C GLN A 47 -2.79 1.07 10.96
N PRO A 48 -2.10 1.30 9.83
CA PRO A 48 -2.16 2.59 9.15
C PRO A 48 -3.58 2.87 8.69
N THR A 49 -3.94 4.14 8.65
CA THR A 49 -5.25 4.53 8.13
C THR A 49 -5.30 4.30 6.63
N GLU A 50 -6.51 4.19 6.08
CA GLU A 50 -6.68 4.08 4.64
C GLU A 50 -6.05 5.28 3.93
N ALA A 51 -6.28 6.49 4.44
CA ALA A 51 -5.73 7.70 3.84
C ALA A 51 -4.20 7.67 3.80
N ALA A 52 -3.56 7.27 4.90
CA ALA A 52 -2.10 7.19 4.97
C ALA A 52 -1.57 6.11 4.03
N THR A 53 -2.22 4.95 4.01
CA THR A 53 -1.82 3.83 3.15
C THR A 53 -1.95 4.20 1.67
N MET A 54 -3.06 4.81 1.29
CA MET A 54 -3.28 5.17 -0.11
C MET A 54 -2.37 6.31 -0.55
N ALA A 55 -2.06 7.26 0.34
CA ALA A 55 -1.11 8.32 0.03
C ALA A 55 0.29 7.74 -0.21
N LYS A 56 0.71 6.80 0.63
CA LYS A 56 2.01 6.14 0.45
C LYS A 56 2.03 5.28 -0.80
N ALA A 57 0.96 4.56 -1.07
CA ALA A 57 0.84 3.75 -2.29
C ALA A 57 0.94 4.61 -3.54
N THR A 58 0.30 5.78 -3.52
CA THR A 58 0.37 6.73 -4.63
C THR A 58 1.80 7.24 -4.82
N GLU A 59 2.47 7.56 -3.71
CA GLU A 59 3.85 8.00 -3.75
C GLU A 59 4.76 6.94 -4.37
N LEU A 60 4.60 5.68 -3.94
CA LEU A 60 5.41 4.58 -4.46
C LEU A 60 5.13 4.33 -5.94
N ALA A 61 3.87 4.42 -6.36
CA ALA A 61 3.49 4.23 -7.75
C ALA A 61 4.02 5.35 -8.64
N SER A 62 4.21 6.54 -8.07
CA SER A 62 4.70 7.72 -8.80
C SER A 62 6.22 7.82 -8.78
N ALA A 63 6.91 7.03 -7.94
CA ALA A 63 8.35 7.11 -7.82
C ALA A 63 9.02 6.69 -9.13
N PRO A 64 10.04 7.43 -9.56
CA PRO A 64 10.77 7.02 -10.76
C PRO A 64 11.50 5.72 -10.50
N PRO A 65 11.67 4.88 -11.54
CA PRO A 65 12.43 3.65 -11.38
C PRO A 65 13.85 3.96 -10.94
N ILE A 66 14.38 3.14 -10.04
CA ILE A 66 15.75 3.29 -9.60
C ILE A 66 16.65 2.83 -10.76
N VAL A 67 17.38 3.76 -11.30
CA VAL A 67 18.38 3.44 -12.32
C VAL A 67 19.68 3.26 -11.56
N GLY A 68 20.02 2.02 -11.37
CA GLY A 68 21.22 1.68 -10.63
C GLY A 68 22.48 2.07 -11.34
#